data_a0a5d913d0f3f9ec8e7689495d043072
#
_entry.id   a0a5d913d0f3f9ec8e7689495d043072
#
_cell.length_a   1.000
_cell.length_b   1.000
_cell.length_c   1.000
_cell.angle_alpha   90.00
_cell.angle_beta   90.00
_cell.angle_gamma   90.00
#
_symmetry.space_group_name_H-M   'P 1'
#
loop_
_entity.id
_entity.type
_entity.pdbx_description
1 polymer ?
#
loop_
_entity_poly.entity_id
_entity_poly.type
_entity_poly.pdbx_seq_one_letter_code
_entity_poly.pdbx_strand_id
1 'polypeptide(L)'
;HLIVDEGGELCACGRRGCLELSLAAPHLRARLRAGGSGERAAIRADAGHSLGIALAPIISALNLNDVVLCGPPELLDGPLLDAARDTIRIRTLSAVSNGLDMRMAKGGEDLRLLGAAVLVLSAELGVS
;
A
#
# COMPACT_ATOMS: atom_id res chain seq x y z
N HIS A 1 10.19 -0.57 5.40
CA HIS A 1 11.44 -0.05 4.82
C HIS A 1 11.97 -0.90 3.65
N LEU A 2 11.08 -1.38 2.78
CA LEU A 2 11.47 -1.99 1.50
C LEU A 2 12.02 -0.90 0.58
N ILE A 3 13.17 -1.15 -0.06
CA ILE A 3 13.74 -0.23 -1.06
C ILE A 3 12.97 -0.43 -2.36
N VAL A 4 12.37 0.63 -2.86
CA VAL A 4 11.60 0.66 -4.11
C VAL A 4 12.23 1.58 -5.17
N ASP A 5 13.17 2.42 -4.75
CA ASP A 5 13.94 3.34 -5.59
C ASP A 5 15.36 3.51 -5.02
N GLU A 6 16.36 2.85 -5.61
CA GLU A 6 17.75 2.92 -5.12
C GLU A 6 18.36 4.33 -5.18
N GLY A 7 17.87 5.18 -6.09
CA GLY A 7 18.27 6.59 -6.23
C GLY A 7 17.47 7.56 -5.35
N GLY A 8 16.49 7.08 -4.61
CA GLY A 8 15.54 7.90 -3.88
C GLY A 8 16.10 8.62 -2.65
N GLU A 9 15.23 9.35 -1.95
CA GLU A 9 15.57 10.14 -0.77
C GLU A 9 16.09 9.29 0.40
N LEU A 10 16.86 9.92 1.30
CA LEU A 10 17.36 9.27 2.51
C LEU A 10 16.20 9.03 3.50
N CYS A 11 16.01 7.79 3.89
CA CYS A 11 15.03 7.39 4.90
C CYS A 11 15.62 7.46 6.32
N ALA A 12 14.77 7.65 7.31
CA ALA A 12 15.15 7.63 8.73
C ALA A 12 15.82 6.32 9.18
N CYS A 13 15.62 5.22 8.43
CA CYS A 13 16.31 3.95 8.69
C CYS A 13 17.77 3.91 8.17
N GLY A 14 18.28 5.00 7.59
CA GLY A 14 19.62 5.12 7.02
C GLY A 14 19.77 4.61 5.58
N ARG A 15 18.72 4.05 4.97
CA ARG A 15 18.70 3.59 3.56
C ARG A 15 18.06 4.64 2.66
N ARG A 16 18.23 4.50 1.34
CA ARG A 16 17.57 5.37 0.37
C ARG A 16 16.39 4.68 -0.29
N GLY A 17 15.39 5.48 -0.71
CA GLY A 17 14.26 5.06 -1.53
C GLY A 17 13.35 4.03 -0.90
N CYS A 18 13.17 4.10 0.42
CA CYS A 18 12.24 3.23 1.12
C CYS A 18 10.79 3.57 0.76
N LEU A 19 9.95 2.55 0.61
CA LEU A 19 8.50 2.66 0.43
C LEU A 19 7.84 3.58 1.47
N GLU A 20 8.36 3.62 2.67
CA GLU A 20 7.96 4.52 3.77
C GLU A 20 7.84 5.98 3.33
N LEU A 21 8.82 6.47 2.55
CA LEU A 21 8.85 7.86 2.08
C LEU A 21 7.76 8.17 1.05
N SER A 22 7.36 7.17 0.26
CA SER A 22 6.33 7.33 -0.76
C SER A 22 4.92 7.15 -0.20
N LEU A 23 4.73 6.18 0.73
CA LEU A 23 3.42 5.66 1.08
C LEU A 23 2.94 6.02 2.49
N ALA A 24 3.85 6.26 3.46
CA ALA A 24 3.42 6.59 4.81
C ALA A 24 2.54 7.85 4.82
N ALA A 25 1.40 7.79 5.50
CA ALA A 25 0.39 8.84 5.45
C ALA A 25 0.92 10.25 5.75
N PRO A 26 1.84 10.47 6.72
CA PRO A 26 2.43 11.78 6.95
C PRO A 26 3.21 12.31 5.73
N HIS A 27 4.02 11.46 5.09
CA HIS A 27 4.83 11.80 3.92
C HIS A 27 3.94 12.08 2.70
N LEU A 28 2.99 11.19 2.42
CA LEU A 28 2.06 11.35 1.31
C LEU A 28 1.21 12.61 1.47
N ARG A 29 0.69 12.90 2.68
CA ARG A 29 -0.03 14.14 2.95
C ARG A 29 0.86 15.39 2.79
N ALA A 30 2.13 15.34 3.16
CA ALA A 30 3.06 16.44 2.96
C ALA A 30 3.29 16.72 1.47
N ARG A 31 3.53 15.68 0.66
CA ARG A 31 3.66 15.78 -0.81
C ARG A 31 2.39 16.36 -1.44
N LEU A 32 1.20 15.89 -1.02
CA LEU A 32 -0.09 16.38 -1.53
C LEU A 32 -0.38 17.84 -1.15
N ARG A 33 0.19 18.37 -0.06
CA ARG A 33 0.09 19.79 0.30
C ARG A 33 1.06 20.64 -0.50
N ALA A 34 2.26 20.14 -0.75
CA ALA A 34 3.28 20.84 -1.52
C ALA A 34 2.94 20.91 -3.02
N GLY A 35 2.29 19.88 -3.54
CA GLY A 35 1.86 19.82 -4.94
C GLY A 35 0.59 20.64 -5.19
N GLY A 36 0.48 21.16 -6.43
CA GLY A 36 -0.71 21.86 -6.90
C GLY A 36 -1.93 20.94 -7.04
N SER A 37 -3.10 21.55 -7.18
CA SER A 37 -4.36 20.79 -7.31
C SER A 37 -4.36 19.82 -8.49
N GLY A 38 -3.68 20.16 -9.61
CA GLY A 38 -3.53 19.29 -10.78
C GLY A 38 -2.55 18.12 -10.61
N GLU A 39 -1.66 18.18 -9.61
CA GLU A 39 -0.62 17.17 -9.39
C GLU A 39 -1.04 16.07 -8.39
N ARG A 40 -2.13 16.28 -7.67
CA ARG A 40 -2.56 15.37 -6.58
C ARG A 40 -2.79 13.93 -7.07
N ALA A 41 -3.38 13.76 -8.24
CA ALA A 41 -3.59 12.43 -8.82
C ALA A 41 -2.25 11.77 -9.20
N ALA A 42 -1.32 12.53 -9.78
CA ALA A 42 0.01 12.04 -10.15
C ALA A 42 0.83 11.64 -8.91
N ILE A 43 0.81 12.44 -7.84
CA ILE A 43 1.49 12.13 -6.57
C ILE A 43 0.96 10.82 -5.97
N ARG A 44 -0.36 10.60 -6.02
CA ARG A 44 -0.97 9.37 -5.52
C ARG A 44 -0.65 8.18 -6.42
N ALA A 45 -0.65 8.36 -7.74
CA ALA A 45 -0.27 7.31 -8.68
C ALA A 45 1.21 6.90 -8.51
N ASP A 46 2.12 7.85 -8.28
CA ASP A 46 3.53 7.58 -7.99
C ASP A 46 3.71 6.75 -6.71
N ALA A 47 2.97 7.09 -5.64
CA ALA A 47 2.94 6.29 -4.42
C ALA A 47 2.38 4.87 -4.67
N GLY A 48 1.37 4.74 -5.53
CA GLY A 48 0.82 3.45 -5.96
C GLY A 48 1.80 2.62 -6.77
N HIS A 49 2.56 3.27 -7.65
CA HIS A 49 3.63 2.61 -8.40
C HIS A 49 4.67 2.02 -7.45
N SER A 50 5.14 2.80 -6.47
CA SER A 50 6.07 2.34 -5.44
C SER A 50 5.52 1.15 -4.64
N LEU A 51 4.23 1.18 -4.28
CA LEU A 51 3.55 0.07 -3.63
C LEU A 51 3.52 -1.18 -4.51
N GLY A 52 3.21 -1.02 -5.79
CA GLY A 52 3.19 -2.11 -6.76
C GLY A 52 4.56 -2.77 -6.94
N ILE A 53 5.65 -1.98 -6.96
CA ILE A 53 7.03 -2.50 -6.99
C ILE A 53 7.30 -3.40 -5.78
N ALA A 54 6.89 -2.97 -4.59
CA ALA A 54 7.10 -3.72 -3.36
C ALA A 54 6.26 -5.00 -3.30
N LEU A 55 5.01 -4.96 -3.78
CA LEU A 55 4.08 -6.08 -3.67
C LEU A 55 4.25 -7.14 -4.77
N ALA A 56 4.64 -6.77 -5.97
CA ALA A 56 4.73 -7.70 -7.10
C ALA A 56 5.56 -8.96 -6.81
N PRO A 57 6.79 -8.88 -6.24
CA PRO A 57 7.56 -10.07 -5.91
C PRO A 57 6.90 -10.92 -4.82
N ILE A 58 6.23 -10.29 -3.84
CA ILE A 58 5.55 -10.99 -2.75
C ILE A 58 4.34 -11.77 -3.30
N ILE A 59 3.53 -11.11 -4.13
CA ILE A 59 2.37 -11.71 -4.79
C ILE A 59 2.80 -12.91 -5.64
N SER A 60 3.88 -12.75 -6.41
CA SER A 60 4.41 -13.83 -7.26
C SER A 60 4.97 -14.99 -6.45
N ALA A 61 5.72 -14.72 -5.38
CA ALA A 61 6.36 -15.75 -4.56
C ALA A 61 5.35 -16.58 -3.76
N LEU A 62 4.28 -15.94 -3.29
CA LEU A 62 3.26 -16.56 -2.44
C LEU A 62 1.99 -16.94 -3.21
N ASN A 63 1.92 -16.64 -4.51
CA ASN A 63 0.75 -16.84 -5.36
C ASN A 63 -0.54 -16.28 -4.73
N LEU A 64 -0.49 -15.01 -4.29
CA LEU A 64 -1.60 -14.35 -3.62
C LEU A 64 -2.69 -13.94 -4.62
N ASN A 65 -3.94 -14.19 -4.27
CA ASN A 65 -5.10 -13.81 -5.05
C ASN A 65 -5.84 -12.60 -4.50
N ASP A 66 -5.59 -12.23 -3.24
CA ASP A 66 -6.23 -11.11 -2.56
C ASP A 66 -5.20 -10.19 -1.91
N VAL A 67 -5.37 -8.88 -2.13
CA VAL A 67 -4.65 -7.83 -1.42
C VAL A 67 -5.63 -6.81 -0.89
N VAL A 68 -5.68 -6.64 0.42
CA VAL A 68 -6.59 -5.70 1.08
C VAL A 68 -5.79 -4.57 1.69
N LEU A 69 -6.05 -3.33 1.24
CA LEU A 69 -5.42 -2.13 1.78
C LEU A 69 -6.26 -1.56 2.92
N CYS A 70 -5.60 -1.32 4.06
CA CYS A 70 -6.19 -0.68 5.24
C CYS A 70 -5.58 0.70 5.45
N GLY A 71 -6.40 1.73 5.51
CA GLY A 71 -5.95 3.09 5.75
C GLY A 71 -6.93 4.14 5.23
N PRO A 72 -6.54 5.43 5.27
CA PRO A 72 -7.40 6.53 4.84
C PRO A 72 -7.79 6.40 3.35
N PRO A 73 -9.09 6.24 3.02
CA PRO A 73 -9.53 6.06 1.64
C PRO A 73 -9.14 7.23 0.73
N GLU A 74 -9.17 8.45 1.28
CA GLU A 74 -8.81 9.65 0.54
C GLU A 74 -7.35 9.66 0.05
N LEU A 75 -6.48 8.85 0.65
CA LEU A 75 -5.09 8.68 0.23
C LEU A 75 -4.92 7.48 -0.69
N LEU A 76 -5.52 6.36 -0.33
CA LEU A 76 -5.22 5.04 -0.90
C LEU A 76 -6.12 4.66 -2.07
N ASP A 77 -7.41 5.09 -2.07
CA ASP A 77 -8.36 4.72 -3.11
C ASP A 77 -8.15 5.52 -4.42
N GLY A 78 -8.66 5.00 -5.53
CA GLY A 78 -8.53 5.64 -6.85
C GLY A 78 -7.10 5.62 -7.39
N PRO A 79 -6.47 6.77 -7.73
CA PRO A 79 -5.21 6.82 -8.47
C PRO A 79 -4.06 6.00 -7.87
N LEU A 80 -3.97 5.89 -6.54
CA LEU A 80 -2.95 5.07 -5.89
C LEU A 80 -3.22 3.58 -6.10
N LEU A 81 -4.44 3.15 -5.82
CA LEU A 81 -4.84 1.75 -5.94
C LEU A 81 -4.74 1.27 -7.40
N ASP A 82 -5.16 2.10 -8.35
CA ASP A 82 -5.12 1.80 -9.79
C ASP A 82 -3.67 1.66 -10.28
N ALA A 83 -2.80 2.60 -9.93
CA ALA A 83 -1.38 2.55 -10.28
C ALA A 83 -0.66 1.33 -9.66
N ALA A 84 -1.02 0.97 -8.44
CA ALA A 84 -0.49 -0.23 -7.80
C ALA A 84 -0.90 -1.51 -8.54
N ARG A 85 -2.18 -1.64 -8.92
CA ARG A 85 -2.68 -2.76 -9.74
C ARG A 85 -1.96 -2.87 -11.08
N ASP A 86 -1.84 -1.75 -11.78
CA ASP A 86 -1.18 -1.72 -13.10
C ASP A 86 0.31 -2.09 -12.98
N THR A 87 0.99 -1.60 -11.95
CA THR A 87 2.38 -1.95 -11.70
C THR A 87 2.56 -3.43 -11.39
N ILE A 88 1.70 -4.01 -10.56
CA ILE A 88 1.71 -5.44 -10.27
C ILE A 88 1.48 -6.23 -11.56
N ARG A 89 0.49 -5.85 -12.36
CA ARG A 89 0.17 -6.55 -13.63
C ARG A 89 1.35 -6.57 -14.60
N ILE A 90 2.11 -5.48 -14.70
CA ILE A 90 3.29 -5.39 -15.56
C ILE A 90 4.46 -6.23 -15.03
N ARG A 91 4.57 -6.39 -13.71
CA ARG A 91 5.71 -7.03 -13.03
C ARG A 91 5.48 -8.48 -12.65
N THR A 92 4.29 -9.01 -12.87
CA THR A 92 3.92 -10.41 -12.59
C THR A 92 3.49 -11.14 -13.85
N LEU A 93 3.53 -12.47 -13.84
CA LEU A 93 2.99 -13.26 -14.92
C LEU A 93 1.46 -13.09 -14.98
N SER A 94 0.88 -13.08 -16.18
CA SER A 94 -0.56 -12.93 -16.39
C SER A 94 -1.38 -14.01 -15.66
N ALA A 95 -0.83 -15.21 -15.53
CA ALA A 95 -1.46 -16.28 -14.76
C ALA A 95 -1.63 -15.95 -13.28
N VAL A 96 -0.75 -15.12 -12.72
CA VAL A 96 -0.81 -14.66 -11.32
C VAL A 96 -1.71 -13.43 -11.21
N SER A 97 -1.53 -12.45 -12.11
CA SER A 97 -2.22 -11.16 -12.02
C SER A 97 -3.70 -11.20 -12.43
N ASN A 98 -4.10 -12.15 -13.29
CA ASN A 98 -5.50 -12.23 -13.76
C ASN A 98 -6.50 -12.65 -12.67
N GLY A 99 -6.04 -13.33 -11.62
CA GLY A 99 -6.87 -13.71 -10.47
C GLY A 99 -6.76 -12.77 -9.27
N LEU A 100 -5.92 -11.72 -9.35
CA LEU A 100 -5.66 -10.85 -8.23
C LEU A 100 -6.80 -9.84 -8.01
N ASP A 101 -7.45 -9.91 -6.85
CA ASP A 101 -8.33 -8.85 -6.34
C ASP A 101 -7.54 -7.95 -5.37
N MET A 102 -7.46 -6.67 -5.71
CA MET A 102 -6.83 -5.66 -4.87
C MET A 102 -7.85 -4.58 -4.52
N ARG A 103 -8.15 -4.41 -3.25
CA ARG A 103 -9.26 -3.56 -2.80
C ARG A 103 -9.00 -2.87 -1.48
N MET A 104 -9.80 -1.85 -1.19
CA MET A 104 -9.83 -1.23 0.13
C MET A 104 -10.59 -2.10 1.13
N ALA A 105 -10.11 -2.13 2.37
CA ALA A 105 -10.84 -2.74 3.48
C ALA A 105 -12.16 -2.00 3.73
N LYS A 106 -13.22 -2.75 3.97
CA LYS A 106 -14.48 -2.21 4.49
C LYS A 106 -14.29 -1.95 5.99
N GLY A 107 -14.53 -0.71 6.46
CA GLY A 107 -14.41 -0.35 7.89
C GLY A 107 -13.36 0.73 8.20
N GLY A 108 -12.64 1.24 7.22
CA GLY A 108 -11.76 2.40 7.35
C GLY A 108 -10.65 2.26 8.39
N GLU A 109 -10.36 3.35 9.13
CA GLU A 109 -9.29 3.40 10.13
C GLU A 109 -9.58 2.55 11.38
N ASP A 110 -10.84 2.30 11.68
CA ASP A 110 -11.26 1.51 12.84
C ASP A 110 -10.94 0.02 12.73
N LEU A 111 -10.64 -0.48 11.53
CA LEU A 111 -10.35 -1.89 11.31
C LEU A 111 -9.13 -2.38 12.11
N ARG A 112 -8.13 -1.52 12.31
CA ARG A 112 -6.94 -1.83 13.12
C ARG A 112 -7.29 -1.96 14.60
N LEU A 113 -8.13 -1.05 15.10
CA LEU A 113 -8.62 -1.09 16.48
C LEU A 113 -9.52 -2.30 16.70
N LEU A 114 -10.41 -2.58 15.74
CA LEU A 114 -11.28 -3.75 15.78
C LEU A 114 -10.46 -5.05 15.75
N GLY A 115 -9.45 -5.15 14.90
CA GLY A 115 -8.55 -6.31 14.86
C GLY A 115 -7.79 -6.51 16.17
N ALA A 116 -7.29 -5.44 16.77
CA ALA A 116 -6.64 -5.51 18.08
C ALA A 116 -7.63 -5.94 19.18
N ALA A 117 -8.84 -5.40 19.18
CA ALA A 117 -9.88 -5.81 20.14
C ALA A 117 -10.28 -7.28 19.97
N VAL A 118 -10.40 -7.77 18.74
CA VAL A 118 -10.68 -9.20 18.47
C VAL A 118 -9.56 -10.09 18.99
N LEU A 119 -8.29 -9.71 18.81
CA LEU A 119 -7.16 -10.50 19.34
C LEU A 119 -7.18 -10.59 20.86
N VAL A 120 -7.45 -9.47 21.55
CA VAL A 120 -7.56 -9.46 23.02
C VAL A 120 -8.74 -10.32 23.49
N LEU A 121 -9.93 -10.14 22.87
CA LEU A 121 -11.11 -10.92 23.22
C LEU A 121 -10.91 -12.42 22.94
N SER A 122 -10.29 -12.78 21.83
CA SER A 122 -9.98 -14.18 21.50
C SER A 122 -9.05 -14.80 22.54
N ALA A 123 -8.03 -14.06 22.99
CA ALA A 123 -7.11 -14.52 24.03
C ALA A 123 -7.80 -14.70 25.39
N GLU A 124 -8.68 -13.76 25.78
CA GLU A 124 -9.39 -13.80 27.07
C GLU A 124 -10.54 -14.84 27.07
N LEU A 125 -11.23 -15.02 25.94
CA LEU A 125 -12.38 -15.92 25.82
C LEU A 125 -12.00 -17.33 25.34
N GLY A 126 -10.74 -17.56 24.98
CA GLY A 126 -10.27 -18.85 24.48
C GLY A 126 -10.93 -19.29 23.16
N VAL A 127 -11.43 -18.36 22.36
CA VAL A 127 -12.04 -18.64 21.03
C VAL A 127 -10.97 -18.43 19.97
N SER A 128 -10.63 -19.49 19.28
CA SER A 128 -9.73 -19.48 18.14
C SER A 128 -10.49 -19.71 16.82
#